data_317127b58d5c987044677a3710e519c5
#
_entry.id   317127b58d5c987044677a3710e519c5
#
_cell.length_a   1.000
_cell.length_b   1.000
_cell.length_c   1.000
_cell.angle_alpha   90.00
_cell.angle_beta   90.00
_cell.angle_gamma   90.00
#
_symmetry.space_group_name_H-M   'P 1'
#
loop_
_entity.id
_entity.type
_entity.pdbx_description
1 polymer ?
#
loop_
_entity_poly.entity_id
_entity_poly.type
_entity_poly.pdbx_seq_one_letter_code
_entity_poly.pdbx_strand_id
1 'polypeptide(L)'
;MKFVKGWYLPDSDTHFEHYIKDGSYQTVHRETILRYIKMKKPELKNCIDIGSHIGFWSKDFTNTFKHTYAFDPIRQVRECYVKNITNNNYTLYPYALGREESKKMFLYSPSETGNTHASDRGNLEVTIKTLDSFALEDIDYIKIDAEGYEIEALIGAKKLIEKCKPFIHVEAKKKVMVKQNITMNDIKDFFESINYEQVLSVKSELLYAPK
;
A
#
# COMPACT_ATOMS: atom_id res chain seq x y z
N MET A 1 -10.28 -7.40 -18.63
CA MET A 1 -8.88 -7.01 -18.36
C MET A 1 -8.04 -7.17 -19.61
N LYS A 2 -7.09 -6.28 -19.86
CA LYS A 2 -6.14 -6.31 -20.98
C LYS A 2 -4.73 -6.67 -20.50
N PHE A 3 -3.91 -7.23 -21.38
CA PHE A 3 -2.50 -7.55 -21.08
C PHE A 3 -1.58 -6.56 -21.77
N VAL A 4 -0.78 -5.84 -21.00
CA VAL A 4 0.10 -4.77 -21.48
C VAL A 4 1.48 -4.92 -20.85
N LYS A 5 2.51 -5.11 -21.66
CA LYS A 5 3.92 -5.15 -21.22
C LYS A 5 4.18 -6.03 -19.99
N GLY A 6 3.57 -7.20 -19.95
CA GLY A 6 3.78 -8.18 -18.87
C GLY A 6 2.83 -8.04 -17.67
N TRP A 7 1.83 -7.16 -17.74
CA TRP A 7 0.85 -6.93 -16.68
C TRP A 7 -0.59 -7.01 -17.19
N TYR A 8 -1.46 -7.64 -16.41
CA TYR A 8 -2.91 -7.53 -16.58
C TYR A 8 -3.40 -6.24 -15.94
N LEU A 9 -4.13 -5.43 -16.70
CA LEU A 9 -4.76 -4.17 -16.30
C LEU A 9 -6.27 -4.25 -16.48
N PRO A 10 -7.07 -3.46 -15.74
CA PRO A 10 -8.46 -3.23 -16.10
C PRO A 10 -8.58 -2.69 -17.54
N ASP A 11 -9.60 -3.10 -18.28
CA ASP A 11 -9.71 -2.77 -19.73
C ASP A 11 -9.69 -1.26 -20.00
N SER A 12 -10.34 -0.52 -19.14
CA SER A 12 -10.47 0.94 -19.25
C SER A 12 -9.30 1.74 -18.69
N ASP A 13 -8.36 1.12 -17.96
CA ASP A 13 -7.24 1.84 -17.36
C ASP A 13 -6.22 2.24 -18.43
N THR A 14 -6.11 3.54 -18.70
CA THR A 14 -5.14 4.13 -19.62
C THR A 14 -3.96 4.77 -18.88
N HIS A 15 -4.11 5.07 -17.59
CA HIS A 15 -3.09 5.70 -16.78
C HIS A 15 -1.86 4.78 -16.63
N PHE A 16 -2.06 3.56 -16.11
CA PHE A 16 -0.95 2.63 -15.95
C PHE A 16 -0.39 2.11 -17.27
N GLU A 17 -1.20 2.00 -18.31
CA GLU A 17 -0.72 1.69 -19.66
C GLU A 17 0.36 2.68 -20.12
N HIS A 18 0.18 3.96 -19.79
CA HIS A 18 1.16 5.01 -20.08
C HIS A 18 2.41 4.93 -19.21
N TYR A 19 2.25 4.63 -17.91
CA TYR A 19 3.36 4.64 -16.94
C TYR A 19 4.19 3.36 -16.90
N ILE A 20 3.65 2.21 -17.32
CA ILE A 20 4.43 0.98 -17.45
C ILE A 20 5.38 1.12 -18.65
N LYS A 21 6.66 1.33 -18.37
CA LYS A 21 7.74 1.35 -19.35
C LYS A 21 8.46 0.01 -19.30
N ASP A 22 8.61 -0.67 -20.46
CA ASP A 22 9.37 -1.92 -20.58
C ASP A 22 8.98 -2.99 -19.53
N GLY A 23 7.71 -3.03 -19.14
CA GLY A 23 7.20 -3.95 -18.12
C GLY A 23 7.51 -3.56 -16.68
N SER A 24 8.09 -2.39 -16.45
CA SER A 24 8.49 -1.91 -15.12
C SER A 24 7.66 -0.72 -14.64
N TYR A 25 7.40 -0.69 -13.33
CA TYR A 25 6.79 0.45 -12.62
C TYR A 25 7.47 0.61 -11.27
N GLN A 26 8.00 1.80 -10.97
CA GLN A 26 8.70 2.12 -9.70
C GLN A 26 9.82 1.13 -9.30
N THR A 27 10.45 0.45 -10.23
CA THR A 27 11.44 -0.63 -9.96
C THR A 27 12.58 -0.15 -9.06
N VAL A 28 13.19 1.01 -9.36
CA VAL A 28 14.29 1.56 -8.56
C VAL A 28 13.85 1.83 -7.11
N HIS A 29 12.60 2.30 -6.89
CA HIS A 29 12.08 2.55 -5.54
C HIS A 29 11.95 1.24 -4.76
N ARG A 30 11.32 0.22 -5.36
CA ARG A 30 11.12 -1.10 -4.75
C ARG A 30 12.45 -1.76 -4.39
N GLU A 31 13.36 -1.83 -5.34
CA GLU A 31 14.69 -2.44 -5.14
C GLU A 31 15.48 -1.73 -4.04
N THR A 32 15.46 -0.40 -4.02
CA THR A 32 16.20 0.38 -3.01
C THR A 32 15.66 0.11 -1.60
N ILE A 33 14.34 0.15 -1.44
CA ILE A 33 13.68 -0.06 -0.13
C ILE A 33 13.89 -1.51 0.33
N LEU A 34 13.61 -2.50 -0.53
CA LEU A 34 13.75 -3.91 -0.17
C LEU A 34 15.19 -4.30 0.14
N ARG A 35 16.16 -3.75 -0.60
CA ARG A 35 17.59 -3.95 -0.30
C ARG A 35 17.97 -3.38 1.06
N TYR A 36 17.48 -2.17 1.41
CA TYR A 36 17.72 -1.59 2.72
C TYR A 36 17.16 -2.46 3.84
N ILE A 37 15.91 -2.90 3.71
CA ILE A 37 15.25 -3.75 4.71
C ILE A 37 16.00 -5.08 4.89
N LYS A 38 16.35 -5.78 3.80
CA LYS A 38 17.12 -7.03 3.85
C LYS A 38 18.50 -6.86 4.49
N MET A 39 19.15 -5.72 4.27
CA MET A 39 20.43 -5.43 4.91
C MET A 39 20.28 -5.27 6.43
N LYS A 40 19.18 -4.69 6.91
CA LYS A 40 18.89 -4.48 8.32
C LYS A 40 18.29 -5.71 9.00
N LYS A 41 17.50 -6.48 8.28
CA LYS A 41 16.82 -7.70 8.74
C LYS A 41 16.91 -8.79 7.66
N PRO A 42 17.93 -9.65 7.70
CA PRO A 42 18.16 -10.66 6.66
C PRO A 42 17.04 -11.71 6.53
N GLU A 43 16.40 -12.07 7.64
CA GLU A 43 15.28 -13.00 7.66
C GLU A 43 13.96 -12.23 7.77
N LEU A 44 13.20 -12.25 6.69
CA LEU A 44 11.90 -11.58 6.58
C LEU A 44 10.78 -12.60 6.64
N LYS A 45 9.82 -12.38 7.55
CA LYS A 45 8.64 -13.23 7.70
C LYS A 45 7.50 -12.72 6.82
N ASN A 46 6.66 -11.82 7.32
CA ASN A 46 5.46 -11.40 6.62
C ASN A 46 5.47 -9.91 6.32
N CYS A 47 4.79 -9.52 5.26
CA CYS A 47 4.57 -8.12 4.95
C CYS A 47 3.10 -7.81 4.66
N ILE A 48 2.78 -6.52 4.70
CA ILE A 48 1.46 -5.97 4.38
C ILE A 48 1.62 -4.96 3.23
N ASP A 49 0.75 -5.07 2.22
CA ASP A 49 0.67 -4.16 1.06
C ASP A 49 -0.71 -3.50 1.07
N ILE A 50 -0.80 -2.27 1.59
CA ILE A 50 -2.03 -1.47 1.65
C ILE A 50 -2.11 -0.60 0.39
N GLY A 51 -3.21 -0.74 -0.37
CA GLY A 51 -3.32 -0.18 -1.70
C GLY A 51 -2.49 -0.99 -2.71
N SER A 52 -2.65 -2.32 -2.66
CA SER A 52 -1.83 -3.25 -3.45
C SER A 52 -2.05 -3.14 -4.95
N HIS A 53 -3.16 -2.52 -5.36
CA HIS A 53 -3.54 -2.31 -6.75
C HIS A 53 -3.47 -3.63 -7.56
N ILE A 54 -2.91 -3.61 -8.76
CA ILE A 54 -2.74 -4.80 -9.59
C ILE A 54 -1.52 -5.66 -9.19
N GLY A 55 -0.83 -5.32 -8.08
CA GLY A 55 0.26 -6.13 -7.52
C GLY A 55 1.67 -5.69 -7.91
N PHE A 56 1.89 -4.43 -8.32
CA PHE A 56 3.23 -3.97 -8.71
C PHE A 56 4.29 -4.18 -7.62
N TRP A 57 3.97 -3.85 -6.37
CA TRP A 57 4.85 -4.06 -5.23
C TRP A 57 4.75 -5.50 -4.71
N SER A 58 3.54 -6.04 -4.63
CA SER A 58 3.28 -7.39 -4.15
C SER A 58 4.03 -8.48 -4.92
N LYS A 59 4.32 -8.28 -6.22
CA LYS A 59 5.13 -9.21 -7.02
C LYS A 59 6.54 -9.41 -6.43
N ASP A 60 7.17 -8.32 -6.00
CA ASP A 60 8.47 -8.40 -5.36
C ASP A 60 8.34 -8.88 -3.90
N PHE A 61 7.25 -8.54 -3.22
CA PHE A 61 7.00 -8.98 -1.84
C PHE A 61 6.81 -10.49 -1.75
N THR A 62 6.04 -11.10 -2.65
CA THR A 62 5.85 -12.57 -2.66
C THR A 62 7.13 -13.34 -2.98
N ASN A 63 8.14 -12.71 -3.58
CA ASN A 63 9.48 -13.26 -3.77
C ASN A 63 10.44 -12.98 -2.60
N THR A 64 10.06 -12.08 -1.69
CA THR A 64 10.94 -11.58 -0.62
C THR A 64 10.52 -12.05 0.76
N PHE A 65 9.22 -12.08 1.03
CA PHE A 65 8.64 -12.41 2.33
C PHE A 65 8.03 -13.83 2.30
N LYS A 66 7.89 -14.44 3.49
CA LYS A 66 7.23 -15.75 3.62
C LYS A 66 5.75 -15.66 3.24
N HIS A 67 5.09 -14.56 3.60
CA HIS A 67 3.69 -14.29 3.24
C HIS A 67 3.44 -12.80 3.04
N THR A 68 2.56 -12.46 2.09
CA THR A 68 2.12 -11.10 1.77
C THR A 68 0.62 -10.96 2.03
N TYR A 69 0.25 -10.04 2.93
CA TYR A 69 -1.15 -9.65 3.15
C TYR A 69 -1.44 -8.40 2.33
N ALA A 70 -2.22 -8.52 1.26
CA ALA A 70 -2.53 -7.44 0.34
C ALA A 70 -3.96 -6.94 0.55
N PHE A 71 -4.14 -5.62 0.48
CA PHE A 71 -5.43 -4.96 0.67
C PHE A 71 -5.71 -4.01 -0.49
N ASP A 72 -6.84 -4.21 -1.17
CA ASP A 72 -7.35 -3.29 -2.18
C ASP A 72 -8.88 -3.40 -2.27
N PRO A 73 -9.66 -2.31 -2.16
CA PRO A 73 -11.11 -2.36 -2.19
C PRO A 73 -11.68 -2.56 -3.60
N ILE A 74 -10.91 -2.28 -4.66
CA ILE A 74 -11.41 -2.22 -6.04
C ILE A 74 -11.42 -3.61 -6.67
N ARG A 75 -12.61 -4.12 -7.00
CA ARG A 75 -12.78 -5.48 -7.53
C ARG A 75 -11.99 -5.72 -8.82
N GLN A 76 -12.11 -4.84 -9.80
CA GLN A 76 -11.45 -5.00 -11.12
C GLN A 76 -9.93 -5.03 -10.98
N VAL A 77 -9.39 -4.28 -10.04
CA VAL A 77 -7.95 -4.23 -9.75
C VAL A 77 -7.50 -5.55 -9.11
N ARG A 78 -8.27 -6.08 -8.13
CA ARG A 78 -7.98 -7.38 -7.51
C ARG A 78 -8.04 -8.54 -8.50
N GLU A 79 -8.96 -8.52 -9.47
CA GLU A 79 -9.03 -9.52 -10.53
C GLU A 79 -7.74 -9.53 -11.38
N CYS A 80 -7.17 -8.35 -11.63
CA CYS A 80 -5.87 -8.22 -12.29
C CYS A 80 -4.71 -8.68 -11.38
N TYR A 81 -4.75 -8.32 -10.08
CA TYR A 81 -3.76 -8.76 -9.10
C TYR A 81 -3.60 -10.29 -9.09
N VAL A 82 -4.70 -11.04 -9.02
CA VAL A 82 -4.69 -12.51 -9.04
C VAL A 82 -4.05 -13.08 -10.30
N LYS A 83 -4.13 -12.38 -11.44
CA LYS A 83 -3.47 -12.78 -12.69
C LYS A 83 -1.99 -12.41 -12.75
N ASN A 84 -1.62 -11.32 -12.07
CA ASN A 84 -0.25 -10.81 -12.08
C ASN A 84 0.65 -11.51 -11.06
N ILE A 85 0.09 -11.96 -9.93
CA ILE A 85 0.84 -12.62 -8.87
C ILE A 85 0.68 -14.13 -9.02
N THR A 86 1.74 -14.78 -9.44
CA THR A 86 1.76 -16.23 -9.70
C THR A 86 2.16 -17.07 -8.49
N ASN A 87 2.81 -16.46 -7.49
CA ASN A 87 3.12 -17.10 -6.23
C ASN A 87 1.83 -17.31 -5.43
N ASN A 88 1.79 -18.31 -4.56
CA ASN A 88 0.62 -18.66 -3.74
C ASN A 88 0.75 -18.24 -2.27
N ASN A 89 1.84 -17.54 -1.91
CA ASN A 89 2.12 -17.08 -0.55
C ASN A 89 1.57 -15.67 -0.28
N TYR A 90 0.31 -15.44 -0.64
CA TYR A 90 -0.39 -14.19 -0.32
C TYR A 90 -1.84 -14.43 0.11
N THR A 91 -2.38 -13.42 0.81
CA THR A 91 -3.82 -13.30 1.07
C THR A 91 -4.27 -11.91 0.60
N LEU A 92 -5.29 -11.86 -0.25
CA LEU A 92 -5.82 -10.61 -0.82
C LEU A 92 -7.18 -10.29 -0.22
N TYR A 93 -7.27 -9.16 0.46
CA TYR A 93 -8.46 -8.69 1.16
C TYR A 93 -9.18 -7.59 0.36
N PRO A 94 -10.55 -7.62 0.28
CA PRO A 94 -11.34 -6.67 -0.49
C PRO A 94 -11.72 -5.41 0.33
N TYR A 95 -10.81 -4.87 1.12
CA TYR A 95 -11.07 -3.76 2.04
C TYR A 95 -10.09 -2.62 1.83
N ALA A 96 -10.58 -1.38 2.05
CA ALA A 96 -9.71 -0.29 2.43
C ALA A 96 -9.39 -0.37 3.93
N LEU A 97 -8.29 0.25 4.35
CA LEU A 97 -7.92 0.29 5.76
C LEU A 97 -8.01 1.71 6.31
N GLY A 98 -8.50 1.85 7.54
CA GLY A 98 -8.67 3.14 8.21
C GLY A 98 -8.71 3.00 9.72
N ARG A 99 -8.94 4.12 10.43
CA ARG A 99 -8.92 4.18 11.90
C ARG A 99 -10.05 3.42 12.59
N GLU A 100 -11.16 3.22 11.88
CA GLU A 100 -12.35 2.55 12.40
C GLU A 100 -13.07 1.78 11.29
N GLU A 101 -13.84 0.78 11.66
CA GLU A 101 -14.69 0.04 10.72
C GLU A 101 -15.87 0.90 10.27
N SER A 102 -16.00 1.07 8.97
CA SER A 102 -17.05 1.92 8.38
C SER A 102 -17.27 1.59 6.91
N LYS A 103 -18.20 2.33 6.29
CA LYS A 103 -18.36 2.41 4.84
C LYS A 103 -18.18 3.85 4.41
N LYS A 104 -17.46 4.08 3.34
CA LYS A 104 -17.27 5.42 2.77
C LYS A 104 -17.37 5.40 1.26
N MET A 105 -17.75 6.56 0.72
CA MET A 105 -17.72 6.78 -0.73
C MET A 105 -16.32 7.11 -1.19
N PHE A 106 -15.91 6.46 -2.28
CA PHE A 106 -14.64 6.70 -2.96
C PHE A 106 -14.91 7.22 -4.36
N LEU A 107 -14.10 8.16 -4.80
CA LEU A 107 -14.10 8.61 -6.19
C LEU A 107 -13.25 7.63 -7.01
N TYR A 108 -13.93 6.80 -7.78
CA TYR A 108 -13.33 5.80 -8.66
C TYR A 108 -13.44 6.22 -10.11
N SER A 109 -12.32 6.23 -10.81
CA SER A 109 -12.24 6.43 -12.25
C SER A 109 -11.71 5.17 -12.93
N PRO A 110 -12.49 4.53 -13.80
CA PRO A 110 -12.05 3.32 -14.50
C PRO A 110 -10.81 3.52 -15.39
N SER A 111 -10.56 4.74 -15.87
CA SER A 111 -9.39 5.09 -16.69
C SER A 111 -8.13 5.41 -15.85
N GLU A 112 -8.30 5.67 -14.55
CA GLU A 112 -7.24 6.08 -13.62
C GLU A 112 -7.39 5.36 -12.28
N THR A 113 -7.38 4.04 -12.31
CA THR A 113 -7.73 3.21 -11.14
C THR A 113 -6.83 3.46 -9.94
N GLY A 114 -5.55 3.81 -10.15
CA GLY A 114 -4.60 4.14 -9.09
C GLY A 114 -4.84 5.48 -8.39
N ASN A 115 -5.72 6.34 -8.91
CA ASN A 115 -6.08 7.61 -8.27
C ASN A 115 -7.36 7.51 -7.42
N THR A 116 -7.83 6.30 -7.13
CA THR A 116 -9.04 6.06 -6.34
C THR A 116 -8.84 6.50 -4.89
N HIS A 117 -9.66 7.41 -4.39
CA HIS A 117 -9.52 7.98 -3.05
C HIS A 117 -10.88 8.24 -2.37
N ALA A 118 -10.90 8.37 -1.06
CA ALA A 118 -12.10 8.73 -0.30
C ALA A 118 -12.59 10.13 -0.68
N SER A 119 -13.90 10.29 -0.93
CA SER A 119 -14.49 11.55 -1.37
C SER A 119 -15.99 11.60 -1.09
N ASP A 120 -16.49 12.74 -0.61
CA ASP A 120 -17.94 12.96 -0.46
C ASP A 120 -18.68 12.99 -1.80
N ARG A 121 -17.95 13.18 -2.91
CA ARG A 121 -18.46 13.08 -4.28
C ARG A 121 -18.18 11.73 -4.93
N GLY A 122 -17.94 10.73 -4.09
CA GLY A 122 -17.61 9.38 -4.54
C GLY A 122 -18.74 8.71 -5.31
N ASN A 123 -18.38 7.72 -6.11
CA ASN A 123 -19.29 6.92 -6.93
C ASN A 123 -19.21 5.41 -6.62
N LEU A 124 -18.37 5.04 -5.67
CA LEU A 124 -18.17 3.65 -5.23
C LEU A 124 -18.20 3.57 -3.69
N GLU A 125 -19.12 2.77 -3.13
CA GLU A 125 -19.11 2.46 -1.71
C GLU A 125 -18.01 1.44 -1.40
N VAL A 126 -17.15 1.75 -0.44
CA VAL A 126 -16.01 0.93 0.00
C VAL A 126 -16.16 0.59 1.48
N THR A 127 -15.97 -0.68 1.81
CA THR A 127 -15.89 -1.14 3.21
C THR A 127 -14.48 -0.88 3.74
N ILE A 128 -14.42 -0.18 4.87
CA ILE A 128 -13.19 0.12 5.61
C ILE A 128 -13.11 -0.80 6.82
N LYS A 129 -11.93 -1.36 7.06
CA LYS A 129 -11.58 -2.14 8.24
C LYS A 129 -10.38 -1.52 8.95
N THR A 130 -10.17 -1.83 10.22
CA THR A 130 -8.89 -1.53 10.87
C THR A 130 -7.91 -2.67 10.59
N LEU A 131 -6.63 -2.35 10.44
CA LEU A 131 -5.62 -3.41 10.28
C LEU A 131 -5.53 -4.29 11.53
N ASP A 132 -5.73 -3.70 12.70
CA ASP A 132 -5.75 -4.40 13.99
C ASP A 132 -6.85 -5.48 14.08
N SER A 133 -7.96 -5.35 13.33
CA SER A 133 -9.08 -6.32 13.35
C SER A 133 -8.73 -7.66 12.70
N PHE A 134 -7.66 -7.73 11.91
CA PHE A 134 -7.19 -8.97 11.27
C PHE A 134 -6.30 -9.82 12.18
N ALA A 135 -5.88 -9.30 13.33
CA ALA A 135 -5.01 -10.00 14.30
C ALA A 135 -3.76 -10.65 13.68
N LEU A 136 -3.15 -9.98 12.69
CA LEU A 136 -1.97 -10.47 12.00
C LEU A 136 -0.74 -10.45 12.92
N GLU A 137 0.18 -11.38 12.68
CA GLU A 137 1.37 -11.57 13.50
C GLU A 137 2.64 -11.67 12.66
N ASP A 138 3.79 -11.48 13.31
CA ASP A 138 5.10 -11.63 12.66
C ASP A 138 5.27 -10.72 11.42
N ILE A 139 4.77 -9.50 11.49
CA ILE A 139 4.87 -8.52 10.41
C ILE A 139 6.19 -7.77 10.50
N ASP A 140 6.99 -7.85 9.47
CA ASP A 140 8.30 -7.20 9.37
C ASP A 140 8.27 -5.91 8.54
N TYR A 141 7.26 -5.78 7.68
CA TYR A 141 7.15 -4.64 6.78
C TYR A 141 5.71 -4.32 6.44
N ILE A 142 5.38 -3.03 6.40
CA ILE A 142 4.08 -2.51 5.94
C ILE A 142 4.36 -1.45 4.88
N LYS A 143 3.78 -1.61 3.68
CA LYS A 143 3.67 -0.54 2.67
C LYS A 143 2.29 0.07 2.74
N ILE A 144 2.22 1.39 2.66
CA ILE A 144 0.98 2.16 2.64
C ILE A 144 1.00 3.14 1.46
N ASP A 145 0.10 2.92 0.52
CA ASP A 145 -0.17 3.78 -0.63
C ASP A 145 -1.69 3.80 -0.81
N ALA A 146 -2.35 4.68 -0.04
CA ALA A 146 -3.80 4.70 0.13
C ALA A 146 -4.44 6.00 -0.41
N GLU A 147 -3.71 6.71 -1.28
CA GLU A 147 -4.15 7.92 -1.99
C GLU A 147 -4.79 8.96 -1.04
N GLY A 148 -4.06 9.24 0.06
CA GLY A 148 -4.42 10.23 1.08
C GLY A 148 -5.17 9.66 2.29
N TYR A 149 -5.19 8.34 2.45
CA TYR A 149 -5.78 7.68 3.62
C TYR A 149 -4.70 7.02 4.51
N GLU A 150 -3.42 7.40 4.31
CA GLU A 150 -2.26 6.79 4.96
C GLU A 150 -2.32 6.92 6.49
N ILE A 151 -2.59 8.13 7.00
CA ILE A 151 -2.70 8.40 8.45
C ILE A 151 -3.86 7.59 9.06
N GLU A 152 -4.99 7.51 8.36
CA GLU A 152 -6.14 6.73 8.80
C GLU A 152 -5.79 5.24 8.94
N ALA A 153 -5.09 4.69 7.95
CA ALA A 153 -4.62 3.31 7.97
C ALA A 153 -3.61 3.05 9.09
N LEU A 154 -2.67 4.00 9.31
CA LEU A 154 -1.69 3.92 10.40
C LEU A 154 -2.35 3.92 11.77
N ILE A 155 -3.36 4.77 12.00
CA ILE A 155 -4.10 4.82 13.28
C ILE A 155 -4.82 3.48 13.52
N GLY A 156 -5.42 2.89 12.50
CA GLY A 156 -6.09 1.58 12.59
C GLY A 156 -5.16 0.37 12.68
N ALA A 157 -3.85 0.61 12.59
CA ALA A 157 -2.79 -0.41 12.70
C ALA A 157 -1.97 -0.30 14.01
N LYS A 158 -2.36 0.58 14.93
CA LYS A 158 -1.50 0.98 16.05
C LYS A 158 -1.09 -0.19 16.94
N LYS A 159 -1.99 -1.10 17.28
CA LYS A 159 -1.69 -2.28 18.12
C LYS A 159 -0.74 -3.25 17.41
N LEU A 160 -0.95 -3.47 16.11
CA LEU A 160 -0.06 -4.31 15.30
C LEU A 160 1.34 -3.68 15.21
N ILE A 161 1.43 -2.37 14.97
CA ILE A 161 2.71 -1.65 14.91
C ILE A 161 3.45 -1.74 16.25
N GLU A 162 2.77 -1.53 17.38
CA GLU A 162 3.35 -1.64 18.71
C GLU A 162 3.86 -3.06 19.00
N LYS A 163 3.11 -4.09 18.57
CA LYS A 163 3.44 -5.50 18.78
C LYS A 163 4.59 -5.97 17.89
N CYS A 164 4.52 -5.72 16.59
CA CYS A 164 5.43 -6.30 15.61
C CYS A 164 6.65 -5.42 15.32
N LYS A 165 6.57 -4.11 15.55
CA LYS A 165 7.61 -3.12 15.25
C LYS A 165 8.17 -3.23 13.83
N PRO A 166 7.30 -3.26 12.79
CA PRO A 166 7.72 -3.43 11.41
C PRO A 166 8.47 -2.22 10.87
N PHE A 167 9.20 -2.37 9.78
CA PHE A 167 9.49 -1.24 8.91
C PHE A 167 8.19 -0.75 8.29
N ILE A 168 7.98 0.57 8.25
CA ILE A 168 6.77 1.17 7.68
C ILE A 168 7.15 2.10 6.54
N HIS A 169 6.63 1.79 5.37
CA HIS A 169 6.82 2.54 4.14
C HIS A 169 5.54 3.28 3.77
N VAL A 170 5.61 4.59 3.65
CA VAL A 170 4.47 5.46 3.32
C VAL A 170 4.77 6.23 2.05
N GLU A 171 3.84 6.21 1.09
CA GLU A 171 3.90 7.12 -0.05
C GLU A 171 3.30 8.49 0.33
N ALA A 172 4.12 9.54 0.26
CA ALA A 172 3.75 10.90 0.65
C ALA A 172 3.70 11.84 -0.57
N LYS A 173 2.75 11.62 -1.47
CA LYS A 173 2.53 12.46 -2.66
C LYS A 173 1.95 13.83 -2.27
N LYS A 174 2.71 14.91 -2.44
CA LYS A 174 2.28 16.27 -2.09
C LYS A 174 0.90 16.65 -2.63
N LYS A 175 0.59 16.28 -3.89
CA LYS A 175 -0.72 16.58 -4.51
C LYS A 175 -1.88 15.89 -3.80
N VAL A 176 -1.68 14.66 -3.38
CA VAL A 176 -2.68 13.85 -2.66
C VAL A 176 -2.88 14.39 -1.25
N MET A 177 -1.79 14.62 -0.53
CA MET A 177 -1.79 15.18 0.80
C MET A 177 -2.56 16.51 0.89
N VAL A 178 -2.31 17.44 -0.04
CA VAL A 178 -3.02 18.73 -0.10
C VAL A 178 -4.53 18.53 -0.30
N LYS A 179 -4.96 17.60 -1.16
CA LYS A 179 -6.39 17.30 -1.38
C LYS A 179 -7.08 16.77 -0.13
N GLN A 180 -6.37 16.05 0.71
CA GLN A 180 -6.88 15.42 1.92
C GLN A 180 -6.59 16.22 3.20
N ASN A 181 -6.09 17.46 3.06
CA ASN A 181 -5.67 18.32 4.17
C ASN A 181 -4.65 17.66 5.13
N ILE A 182 -3.79 16.81 4.59
CA ILE A 182 -2.69 16.16 5.31
C ILE A 182 -1.41 16.92 5.04
N THR A 183 -0.58 17.08 6.07
CA THR A 183 0.74 17.72 5.96
C THR A 183 1.87 16.69 6.23
N MET A 184 3.08 17.04 5.84
CA MET A 184 4.26 16.24 6.21
C MET A 184 4.47 16.19 7.74
N ASN A 185 4.03 17.22 8.45
CA ASN A 185 4.11 17.24 9.91
C ASN A 185 3.17 16.21 10.52
N ASP A 186 1.96 16.02 9.98
CA ASP A 186 1.02 15.00 10.50
C ASP A 186 1.63 13.59 10.40
N ILE A 187 2.31 13.27 9.30
CA ILE A 187 3.04 12.01 9.14
C ILE A 187 4.18 11.92 10.16
N LYS A 188 4.99 12.96 10.27
CA LYS A 188 6.12 13.01 11.19
C LYS A 188 5.68 12.88 12.64
N ASP A 189 4.68 13.66 13.06
CA ASP A 189 4.13 13.65 14.42
C ASP A 189 3.56 12.27 14.79
N PHE A 190 2.89 11.60 13.84
CA PHE A 190 2.44 10.23 14.04
C PHE A 190 3.62 9.30 14.36
N PHE A 191 4.67 9.29 13.51
CA PHE A 191 5.81 8.40 13.70
C PHE A 191 6.62 8.74 14.96
N GLU A 192 6.78 10.02 15.31
CA GLU A 192 7.40 10.43 16.58
C GLU A 192 6.60 9.92 17.79
N SER A 193 5.25 9.98 17.70
CA SER A 193 4.35 9.52 18.78
C SER A 193 4.47 8.02 19.10
N ILE A 194 4.92 7.21 18.14
CA ILE A 194 5.12 5.76 18.29
C ILE A 194 6.59 5.36 18.38
N ASN A 195 7.50 6.33 18.58
CA ASN A 195 8.96 6.12 18.70
C ASN A 195 9.60 5.50 17.45
N TYR A 196 9.24 6.04 16.26
CA TYR A 196 9.85 5.69 14.97
C TYR A 196 10.66 6.86 14.42
N GLU A 197 11.65 6.55 13.59
CA GLU A 197 12.42 7.53 12.85
C GLU A 197 12.43 7.24 11.36
N GLN A 198 12.55 8.27 10.54
CA GLN A 198 12.72 8.12 9.10
C GLN A 198 14.16 7.68 8.80
N VAL A 199 14.29 6.51 8.17
CA VAL A 199 15.59 5.90 7.89
C VAL A 199 15.98 5.95 6.41
N LEU A 200 15.01 6.16 5.50
CA LEU A 200 15.24 6.26 4.07
C LEU A 200 14.17 7.13 3.41
N SER A 201 14.55 7.81 2.32
CA SER A 201 13.62 8.51 1.44
C SER A 201 14.05 8.30 -0.02
N VAL A 202 13.08 7.93 -0.87
CA VAL A 202 13.27 7.79 -2.31
C VAL A 202 12.13 8.51 -3.01
N LYS A 203 12.33 9.76 -3.40
CA LYS A 203 11.27 10.66 -3.91
C LYS A 203 10.14 10.84 -2.89
N SER A 204 8.90 10.42 -3.24
CA SER A 204 7.74 10.44 -2.34
C SER A 204 7.64 9.25 -1.39
N GLU A 205 8.52 8.26 -1.53
CA GLU A 205 8.52 7.05 -0.71
C GLU A 205 9.37 7.28 0.56
N LEU A 206 8.74 7.20 1.72
CA LEU A 206 9.36 7.41 3.02
C LEU A 206 9.38 6.10 3.81
N LEU A 207 10.55 5.67 4.28
CA LEU A 207 10.68 4.48 5.10
C LEU A 207 11.00 4.87 6.54
N TYR A 208 10.23 4.34 7.47
CA TYR A 208 10.38 4.52 8.90
C TYR A 208 10.75 3.19 9.58
N ALA A 209 11.53 3.28 10.65
CA ALA A 209 11.90 2.13 11.50
C ALA A 209 11.74 2.50 12.98
N PRO A 210 11.52 1.53 13.89
CA PRO A 210 11.55 1.77 15.32
C PRO A 210 12.94 2.27 15.75
N LYS A 211 12.96 3.25 16.69
CA LYS A 211 14.20 3.78 17.30
C LYS A 211 14.82 2.78 18.26
#